data_e475b7619ccce51c219b58078ba4c4f6
#
_entry.id   e475b7619ccce51c219b58078ba4c4f6
#
_cell.length_a   1.000
_cell.length_b   1.000
_cell.length_c   1.000
_cell.angle_alpha   90.00
_cell.angle_beta   90.00
_cell.angle_gamma   90.00
#
_symmetry.space_group_name_H-M   'P 1'
#
loop_
_entity.id
_entity.type
_entity.pdbx_description
1 polymer ?
#
loop_
_entity_poly.entity_id
_entity_poly.type
_entity_poly.pdbx_seq_one_letter_code
_entity_poly.pdbx_strand_id
1 'polypeptide(L)'
;MVFEFKQGQLVGFHAGQSRSEIEKLFGERPVQFMKTPFSTSLTDAYCDRSVHVYFNESDVMQGIEVMRPNVFLCFARNVLGEKARAVTEFLSSNDASFSDGDLGYWLCDRRLALYVPDKGDHPDVLVKAVYVSYEGGRR
;
A
#
# COMPACT_ATOMS: atom_id res chain seq x y z
N MET A 1 6.57 -5.99 -10.72
CA MET A 1 6.66 -4.53 -10.96
C MET A 1 7.45 -3.84 -9.87
N VAL A 2 7.91 -2.65 -10.13
CA VAL A 2 8.59 -1.82 -9.14
C VAL A 2 7.71 -0.61 -8.87
N PHE A 3 7.38 -0.41 -7.60
CA PHE A 3 6.61 0.75 -7.15
C PHE A 3 7.53 1.63 -6.34
N GLU A 4 7.41 2.94 -6.51
CA GLU A 4 8.24 3.88 -5.77
C GLU A 4 7.36 4.91 -5.07
N PHE A 5 7.60 5.08 -3.75
CA PHE A 5 6.89 6.04 -2.95
C PHE A 5 7.74 7.29 -2.80
N LYS A 6 7.22 8.42 -3.27
CA LYS A 6 7.90 9.72 -3.21
C LYS A 6 6.89 10.81 -2.94
N GLN A 7 7.24 11.75 -2.08
CA GLN A 7 6.43 12.94 -1.83
C GLN A 7 4.98 12.60 -1.46
N GLY A 8 4.80 11.54 -0.68
CA GLY A 8 3.50 11.17 -0.16
C GLY A 8 2.61 10.37 -1.09
N GLN A 9 3.13 9.91 -2.23
CA GLN A 9 2.33 9.11 -3.16
C GLN A 9 3.21 8.14 -3.95
N LEU A 10 2.56 7.17 -4.60
CA LEU A 10 3.25 6.31 -5.55
C LEU A 10 3.48 7.05 -6.85
N VAL A 11 4.68 6.93 -7.41
CA VAL A 11 4.99 7.50 -8.73
C VAL A 11 4.07 6.87 -9.78
N GLY A 12 3.39 7.70 -10.54
CA GLY A 12 2.44 7.27 -11.56
C GLY A 12 0.99 7.14 -11.10
N PHE A 13 0.76 7.25 -9.79
CA PHE A 13 -0.59 7.15 -9.22
C PHE A 13 -0.85 8.39 -8.38
N HIS A 14 -1.99 9.04 -8.59
CA HIS A 14 -2.28 10.28 -7.86
C HIS A 14 -3.76 10.35 -7.48
N ALA A 15 -4.05 11.21 -6.54
CA ALA A 15 -5.41 11.41 -6.05
C ALA A 15 -6.34 11.83 -7.19
N GLY A 16 -7.56 11.33 -7.14
CA GLY A 16 -8.58 11.67 -8.14
C GLY A 16 -8.65 10.72 -9.31
N GLN A 17 -7.74 9.76 -9.44
CA GLN A 17 -7.79 8.80 -10.53
C GLN A 17 -9.02 7.90 -10.41
N SER A 18 -9.68 7.70 -11.55
CA SER A 18 -10.86 6.84 -11.64
C SER A 18 -10.47 5.38 -11.83
N ARG A 19 -11.44 4.50 -11.60
CA ARG A 19 -11.27 3.06 -11.83
C ARG A 19 -10.78 2.77 -13.25
N SER A 20 -11.34 3.43 -14.26
CA SER A 20 -10.95 3.18 -15.64
C SER A 20 -9.55 3.68 -15.94
N GLU A 21 -9.11 4.77 -15.33
CA GLU A 21 -7.75 5.26 -15.49
C GLU A 21 -6.74 4.29 -14.89
N ILE A 22 -7.05 3.73 -13.73
CA ILE A 22 -6.18 2.74 -13.07
C ILE A 22 -6.10 1.46 -13.91
N GLU A 23 -7.23 1.01 -14.46
CA GLU A 23 -7.25 -0.19 -15.30
C GLU A 23 -6.34 0.00 -16.53
N LYS A 24 -6.36 1.17 -17.14
CA LYS A 24 -5.47 1.49 -18.25
C LYS A 24 -4.00 1.47 -17.86
N LEU A 25 -3.68 1.95 -16.67
CA LEU A 25 -2.30 1.94 -16.19
C LEU A 25 -1.75 0.51 -16.04
N PHE A 26 -2.57 -0.41 -15.53
CA PHE A 26 -2.13 -1.79 -15.34
C PHE A 26 -2.20 -2.61 -16.63
N GLY A 27 -3.04 -2.21 -17.57
CA GLY A 27 -3.17 -2.92 -18.84
C GLY A 27 -3.74 -4.32 -18.71
N GLU A 28 -4.48 -4.59 -17.64
CA GLU A 28 -5.15 -5.87 -17.46
C GLU A 28 -6.52 -5.63 -16.83
N ARG A 29 -7.42 -6.59 -17.01
CA ARG A 29 -8.75 -6.52 -16.41
C ARG A 29 -8.69 -7.06 -14.98
N PRO A 30 -9.14 -6.30 -13.98
CA PRO A 30 -9.09 -6.79 -12.60
C PRO A 30 -10.22 -7.78 -12.30
N VAL A 31 -10.00 -8.58 -11.27
CA VAL A 31 -11.07 -9.33 -10.61
C VAL A 31 -11.65 -8.42 -9.53
N GLN A 32 -12.98 -8.30 -9.49
CA GLN A 32 -13.62 -7.40 -8.53
C GLN A 32 -14.25 -8.18 -7.38
N PHE A 33 -14.10 -7.68 -6.18
CA PHE A 33 -14.70 -8.31 -5.00
C PHE A 33 -15.05 -7.25 -3.96
N MET A 34 -15.92 -7.63 -3.02
CA MET A 34 -16.25 -6.78 -1.88
C MET A 34 -15.31 -7.13 -0.74
N LYS A 35 -14.60 -6.14 -0.20
CA LYS A 35 -13.66 -6.35 0.91
C LYS A 35 -14.40 -6.86 2.15
N THR A 36 -15.60 -6.32 2.42
CA THR A 36 -16.47 -6.75 3.50
C THR A 36 -17.91 -6.73 3.01
N PRO A 37 -18.86 -7.40 3.71
CA PRO A 37 -20.28 -7.31 3.33
C PRO A 37 -20.84 -5.88 3.40
N PHE A 38 -20.16 -4.98 4.08
CA PHE A 38 -20.61 -3.59 4.26
C PHE A 38 -19.90 -2.63 3.31
N SER A 39 -19.07 -3.11 2.41
CA SER A 39 -18.36 -2.25 1.46
C SER A 39 -19.33 -1.57 0.53
N THR A 40 -19.09 -0.27 0.26
CA THR A 40 -19.91 0.54 -0.64
C THR A 40 -19.38 0.52 -2.06
N SER A 41 -18.22 -0.08 -2.28
CA SER A 41 -17.60 -0.17 -3.60
C SER A 41 -16.81 -1.46 -3.69
N LEU A 42 -16.62 -1.94 -4.92
CA LEU A 42 -15.82 -3.13 -5.19
C LEU A 42 -14.34 -2.79 -5.14
N THR A 43 -13.55 -3.77 -4.68
CA THR A 43 -12.09 -3.70 -4.75
C THR A 43 -11.65 -4.38 -6.04
N ASP A 44 -10.70 -3.79 -6.72
CA ASP A 44 -10.13 -4.35 -7.94
C ASP A 44 -8.83 -5.09 -7.62
N ALA A 45 -8.81 -6.38 -7.89
CA ALA A 45 -7.62 -7.20 -7.71
C ALA A 45 -6.96 -7.42 -9.06
N TYR A 46 -5.74 -6.89 -9.20
CA TYR A 46 -4.91 -7.12 -10.38
C TYR A 46 -3.99 -8.29 -10.07
N CYS A 47 -4.51 -9.50 -10.27
CA CYS A 47 -3.89 -10.72 -9.76
C CYS A 47 -2.50 -10.99 -10.34
N ASP A 48 -2.31 -10.70 -11.63
CA ASP A 48 -1.02 -10.89 -12.27
C ASP A 48 0.01 -9.86 -11.82
N ARG A 49 -0.43 -8.80 -11.15
CA ARG A 49 0.43 -7.74 -10.63
C ARG A 49 0.59 -7.78 -9.13
N SER A 50 -0.17 -8.64 -8.43
CA SER A 50 -0.19 -8.71 -6.96
C SER A 50 -0.49 -7.36 -6.34
N VAL A 51 -1.57 -6.72 -6.81
CA VAL A 51 -1.99 -5.39 -6.36
C VAL A 51 -3.50 -5.38 -6.16
N HIS A 52 -3.96 -4.78 -5.06
CA HIS A 52 -5.37 -4.49 -4.85
C HIS A 52 -5.56 -2.98 -4.84
N VAL A 53 -6.60 -2.50 -5.52
CA VAL A 53 -6.93 -1.07 -5.54
C VAL A 53 -8.32 -0.87 -4.97
N TYR A 54 -8.42 0.05 -4.02
CA TYR A 54 -9.65 0.34 -3.30
C TYR A 54 -10.23 1.66 -3.81
N PHE A 55 -11.55 1.69 -4.00
CA PHE A 55 -12.26 2.85 -4.56
C PHE A 55 -13.37 3.29 -3.62
N ASN A 56 -13.74 4.57 -3.72
CA ASN A 56 -14.89 5.08 -3.00
C ASN A 56 -16.17 4.88 -3.82
N GLU A 57 -17.31 5.37 -3.33
CA GLU A 57 -18.61 5.23 -3.98
C GLU A 57 -18.66 5.88 -5.36
N SER A 58 -17.80 6.84 -5.63
CA SER A 58 -17.73 7.56 -6.90
C SER A 58 -16.70 6.95 -7.84
N ASP A 59 -16.21 5.74 -7.56
CA ASP A 59 -15.19 5.05 -8.34
C ASP A 59 -13.87 5.84 -8.45
N VAL A 60 -13.54 6.57 -7.40
CA VAL A 60 -12.28 7.29 -7.30
C VAL A 60 -11.37 6.52 -6.34
N MET A 61 -10.11 6.38 -6.71
CA MET A 61 -9.14 5.61 -5.93
C MET A 61 -8.94 6.17 -4.53
N GLN A 62 -9.10 5.30 -3.53
CA GLN A 62 -8.82 5.61 -2.13
C GLN A 62 -7.46 5.09 -1.67
N GLY A 63 -6.99 3.98 -2.23
CA GLY A 63 -5.73 3.41 -1.84
C GLY A 63 -5.30 2.26 -2.71
N ILE A 64 -4.03 1.92 -2.60
CA ILE A 64 -3.41 0.81 -3.34
C ILE A 64 -2.65 -0.05 -2.35
N GLU A 65 -2.91 -1.35 -2.38
CA GLU A 65 -2.17 -2.34 -1.60
C GLU A 65 -1.27 -3.12 -2.54
N VAL A 66 0.02 -3.13 -2.25
CA VAL A 66 1.04 -3.80 -3.06
C VAL A 66 1.61 -4.97 -2.29
N MET A 67 1.65 -6.13 -2.92
CA MET A 67 2.09 -7.39 -2.30
C MET A 67 3.27 -7.97 -3.06
N ARG A 68 3.94 -8.93 -2.42
CA ARG A 68 5.01 -9.68 -3.09
C ARG A 68 4.44 -10.40 -4.33
N PRO A 69 5.23 -10.59 -5.37
CA PRO A 69 6.69 -10.40 -5.47
C PRO A 69 7.12 -9.01 -5.95
N ASN A 70 6.24 -8.02 -5.89
CA ASN A 70 6.62 -6.67 -6.28
C ASN A 70 7.74 -6.10 -5.42
N VAL A 71 8.43 -5.11 -5.96
CA VAL A 71 9.40 -4.30 -5.23
C VAL A 71 8.72 -2.98 -4.89
N PHE A 72 8.84 -2.56 -3.64
CA PHE A 72 8.26 -1.30 -3.17
C PHE A 72 9.37 -0.46 -2.54
N LEU A 73 9.74 0.63 -3.20
CA LEU A 73 10.86 1.46 -2.78
C LEU A 73 10.41 2.63 -1.91
N CYS A 74 11.00 2.72 -0.72
CA CYS A 74 10.92 3.89 0.15
C CYS A 74 12.34 4.36 0.38
N PHE A 75 12.62 5.63 0.12
CA PHE A 75 13.99 6.16 0.21
C PHE A 75 14.97 5.29 -0.58
N ALA A 76 14.56 4.91 -1.79
CA ALA A 76 15.34 4.12 -2.74
C ALA A 76 15.68 2.70 -2.26
N ARG A 77 14.99 2.19 -1.24
CA ARG A 77 15.22 0.83 -0.73
C ARG A 77 13.92 0.04 -0.69
N ASN A 78 13.97 -1.22 -1.12
CA ASN A 78 12.81 -2.10 -1.04
C ASN A 78 12.46 -2.42 0.42
N VAL A 79 11.16 -2.31 0.73
CA VAL A 79 10.64 -2.65 2.07
C VAL A 79 9.75 -3.87 2.05
N LEU A 80 9.26 -4.27 0.87
CA LEU A 80 8.30 -5.35 0.75
C LEU A 80 9.00 -6.70 0.78
N GLY A 81 8.54 -7.59 1.67
CA GLY A 81 9.17 -8.90 1.84
C GLY A 81 10.45 -8.88 2.66
N GLU A 82 10.82 -7.72 3.20
CA GLU A 82 11.97 -7.56 4.07
C GLU A 82 11.57 -7.77 5.53
N LYS A 83 12.57 -8.02 6.39
CA LYS A 83 12.28 -8.15 7.82
C LYS A 83 11.78 -6.83 8.38
N ALA A 84 10.65 -6.86 9.09
CA ALA A 84 10.03 -5.65 9.62
C ALA A 84 10.99 -4.85 10.50
N ARG A 85 11.82 -5.54 11.30
CA ARG A 85 12.80 -4.88 12.15
C ARG A 85 13.80 -4.07 11.34
N ALA A 86 14.32 -4.65 10.25
CA ALA A 86 15.26 -3.95 9.39
C ALA A 86 14.62 -2.75 8.70
N VAL A 87 13.35 -2.90 8.29
CA VAL A 87 12.62 -1.82 7.63
C VAL A 87 12.37 -0.65 8.59
N THR A 88 11.92 -0.93 9.81
CA THR A 88 11.66 0.15 10.77
C THR A 88 12.94 0.87 11.18
N GLU A 89 14.05 0.14 11.34
CA GLU A 89 15.36 0.76 11.62
C GLU A 89 15.81 1.65 10.46
N PHE A 90 15.66 1.17 9.24
CA PHE A 90 16.01 1.95 8.05
C PHE A 90 15.17 3.23 7.95
N LEU A 91 13.86 3.11 8.15
CA LEU A 91 12.97 4.27 8.06
C LEU A 91 13.30 5.30 9.15
N SER A 92 13.59 4.84 10.37
CA SER A 92 13.98 5.73 11.43
C SER A 92 15.27 6.48 11.12
N SER A 93 16.23 5.80 10.48
CA SER A 93 17.50 6.44 10.11
C SER A 93 17.33 7.47 8.98
N ASN A 94 16.19 7.48 8.30
CA ASN A 94 15.85 8.45 7.27
C ASN A 94 14.82 9.47 7.76
N ASP A 95 14.72 9.65 9.08
CA ASP A 95 13.83 10.60 9.73
C ASP A 95 12.35 10.34 9.46
N ALA A 96 11.99 9.14 9.05
CA ALA A 96 10.61 8.77 8.88
C ALA A 96 10.06 8.27 10.21
N SER A 97 9.17 9.03 10.81
CA SER A 97 8.50 8.60 12.03
C SER A 97 7.41 7.61 11.70
N PHE A 98 7.19 6.64 12.59
CA PHE A 98 6.12 5.69 12.43
C PHE A 98 5.40 5.47 13.75
N SER A 99 4.15 5.00 13.65
CA SER A 99 3.34 4.65 14.81
C SER A 99 2.81 3.25 14.67
N ASP A 100 2.54 2.60 15.80
CA ASP A 100 1.99 1.25 15.79
C ASP A 100 0.55 1.26 15.32
N GLY A 101 0.20 0.25 14.53
CA GLY A 101 -1.17 -0.09 14.20
C GLY A 101 -1.43 -1.52 14.61
N ASP A 102 -2.69 -1.97 14.51
CA ASP A 102 -3.07 -3.32 14.92
C ASP A 102 -2.37 -4.40 14.10
N LEU A 103 -2.20 -4.16 12.80
CA LEU A 103 -1.65 -5.15 11.88
C LEU A 103 -0.35 -4.68 11.23
N GLY A 104 0.35 -3.72 11.84
CA GLY A 104 1.62 -3.24 11.30
C GLY A 104 1.97 -1.86 11.78
N TYR A 105 2.38 -1.00 10.85
CA TYR A 105 2.89 0.33 11.17
C TYR A 105 2.34 1.36 10.20
N TRP A 106 2.04 2.56 10.70
CA TRP A 106 1.66 3.71 9.90
C TRP A 106 2.84 4.68 9.80
N LEU A 107 3.00 5.27 8.61
CA LEU A 107 4.07 6.24 8.34
C LEU A 107 3.51 7.42 7.54
N CYS A 108 4.28 8.51 7.47
CA CYS A 108 4.02 9.65 6.58
C CYS A 108 2.59 10.18 6.73
N ASP A 109 2.21 10.51 7.98
CA ASP A 109 0.87 11.02 8.29
C ASP A 109 -0.24 10.08 7.84
N ARG A 110 -0.01 8.78 8.00
CA ARG A 110 -0.94 7.70 7.64
C ARG A 110 -1.16 7.56 6.14
N ARG A 111 -0.25 8.09 5.33
CA ARG A 111 -0.31 7.86 3.89
C ARG A 111 0.25 6.52 3.49
N LEU A 112 1.07 5.93 4.34
CA LEU A 112 1.73 4.66 4.08
C LEU A 112 1.52 3.73 5.27
N ALA A 113 1.15 2.49 4.99
CA ALA A 113 1.03 1.47 6.03
C ALA A 113 1.81 0.23 5.61
N LEU A 114 2.56 -0.31 6.56
CA LEU A 114 3.23 -1.60 6.39
C LEU A 114 2.37 -2.66 7.07
N TYR A 115 1.99 -3.69 6.32
CA TYR A 115 1.21 -4.80 6.85
C TYR A 115 2.14 -5.88 7.37
N VAL A 116 2.14 -6.06 8.69
CA VAL A 116 2.98 -7.04 9.38
C VAL A 116 2.10 -7.77 10.40
N PRO A 117 1.24 -8.68 9.94
CA PRO A 117 0.25 -9.30 10.83
C PRO A 117 0.84 -10.09 11.98
N ASP A 118 2.08 -10.58 11.83
CA ASP A 118 2.74 -11.40 12.84
C ASP A 118 3.73 -10.62 13.70
N LYS A 119 3.61 -9.31 13.77
CA LYS A 119 4.65 -8.46 14.36
C LYS A 119 4.91 -8.69 15.84
N GLY A 120 4.06 -9.35 16.54
CA GLY A 120 4.28 -9.68 17.95
C GLY A 120 4.88 -11.04 18.19
N ASP A 121 5.00 -11.86 17.15
CA ASP A 121 5.31 -13.28 17.29
C ASP A 121 6.81 -13.60 17.20
N HIS A 122 7.52 -12.85 16.38
CA HIS A 122 8.89 -13.22 16.03
C HIS A 122 9.64 -11.98 15.52
N PRO A 123 10.91 -11.78 15.91
CA PRO A 123 11.66 -10.59 15.46
C PRO A 123 11.98 -10.57 13.98
N ASP A 124 11.91 -11.72 13.30
CA ASP A 124 12.24 -11.81 11.87
C ASP A 124 11.01 -11.86 10.97
N VAL A 125 9.83 -11.46 11.46
CA VAL A 125 8.63 -11.40 10.62
C VAL A 125 8.81 -10.41 9.48
N LEU A 126 8.18 -10.72 8.35
CA LEU A 126 8.37 -9.97 7.12
C LEU A 126 7.23 -8.97 6.91
N VAL A 127 7.53 -7.88 6.20
CA VAL A 127 6.52 -6.98 5.69
C VAL A 127 5.79 -7.69 4.55
N LYS A 128 4.50 -7.99 4.75
CA LYS A 128 3.71 -8.79 3.82
C LYS A 128 3.08 -7.98 2.70
N ALA A 129 2.71 -6.74 2.99
CA ALA A 129 2.11 -5.84 2.03
C ALA A 129 2.37 -4.41 2.44
N VAL A 130 2.25 -3.50 1.47
CA VAL A 130 2.35 -2.06 1.71
C VAL A 130 1.10 -1.41 1.14
N TYR A 131 0.43 -0.60 1.94
CA TYR A 131 -0.77 0.13 1.55
C TYR A 131 -0.45 1.62 1.45
N VAL A 132 -0.84 2.24 0.33
CA VAL A 132 -0.72 3.69 0.15
C VAL A 132 -2.11 4.28 0.16
N SER A 133 -2.36 5.22 1.07
CA SER A 133 -3.63 5.89 1.21
C SER A 133 -3.63 7.20 0.45
N TYR A 134 -4.70 7.42 -0.33
CA TYR A 134 -4.91 8.66 -1.06
C TYR A 134 -6.03 9.50 -0.46
N GLU A 135 -6.63 9.04 0.62
CA GLU A 135 -7.69 9.78 1.29
C GLU A 135 -7.25 10.49 2.56
N GLY A 136 -6.24 9.96 3.22
CA GLY A 136 -5.83 10.45 4.54
C GLY A 136 -5.05 11.75 4.54
N GLY A 137 -4.49 12.12 3.43
CA GLY A 137 -3.60 13.27 3.36
C GLY A 137 -4.25 14.62 3.51
N ARG A 138 -5.56 14.66 3.61
CA ARG A 138 -6.27 15.92 3.69
C ARG A 138 -6.60 16.36 5.10
N ARG A 139 -6.17 15.61 6.07
CA ARG A 139 -6.43 16.01 7.45
C ARG A 139 -5.28 16.72 8.06
#